data_ff7624d6d60d122de9ab2632319a42ce
#
_entry.id   ff7624d6d60d122de9ab2632319a42ce
#
_cell.length_a   1.000
_cell.length_b   1.000
_cell.length_c   1.000
_cell.angle_alpha   90.00
_cell.angle_beta   90.00
_cell.angle_gamma   90.00
#
_symmetry.space_group_name_H-M   'P 1'
#
loop_
_entity.id
_entity.type
_entity.pdbx_description
1 polymer ?
#
loop_
_entity_poly.entity_id
_entity_poly.type
_entity_poly.pdbx_seq_one_letter_code
_entity_poly.pdbx_strand_id
1 'polypeptide(L)'
;PDSFKPVKIAYRFRATRSTPISIRILKTGSGRTVKRYTPGSQRPGRWHAVRWAGRLKSGRLAGSGSYKVMVGPVGAPLRRLGHLRLHVHTFPVDAPHGVRGYIRELAAPTLDGRTHEGFDITGNCGSPLVAVRSGRILKTGYDPELYGNYVVLKGAEEHRTYKYSHLKKPAAVDQGQRVSAGRRLGSIGQTGNAGGTPCHLHFEIRSRGRLLDPHPIVDSWEW
;
A
#
# COMPACT_ATOMS: atom_id res chain seq x y z
N PRO A 1 -8.04 -13.93 -0.32
CA PRO A 1 -7.99 -13.67 -1.75
C PRO A 1 -7.94 -12.17 -1.92
N ASP A 2 -6.86 -11.67 -2.57
CA ASP A 2 -6.69 -10.26 -2.84
C ASP A 2 -7.84 -9.77 -3.71
N SER A 3 -8.68 -8.89 -3.19
CA SER A 3 -9.84 -8.31 -3.89
C SER A 3 -9.45 -7.25 -4.95
N PHE A 4 -8.25 -7.33 -5.50
CA PHE A 4 -7.85 -6.51 -6.62
C PHE A 4 -8.69 -6.84 -7.86
N LYS A 5 -9.70 -6.02 -8.13
CA LYS A 5 -10.42 -6.11 -9.41
C LYS A 5 -9.44 -5.79 -10.54
N PRO A 6 -9.20 -6.71 -11.49
CA PRO A 6 -8.28 -6.45 -12.59
C PRO A 6 -8.72 -5.25 -13.41
N VAL A 7 -7.79 -4.33 -13.68
CA VAL A 7 -8.04 -3.19 -14.55
C VAL A 7 -8.24 -3.69 -15.98
N LYS A 8 -9.37 -3.35 -16.59
CA LYS A 8 -9.64 -3.61 -18.02
C LYS A 8 -8.96 -2.52 -18.84
N ILE A 9 -8.01 -2.91 -19.68
CA ILE A 9 -7.32 -2.05 -20.65
C ILE A 9 -7.96 -2.32 -22.00
N ALA A 10 -8.87 -1.44 -22.42
CA ALA A 10 -9.58 -1.54 -23.68
C ALA A 10 -8.89 -0.66 -24.73
N TYR A 11 -8.82 -1.13 -25.98
CA TYR A 11 -8.24 -0.40 -27.08
C TYR A 11 -8.92 -0.75 -28.41
N ARG A 12 -8.84 0.16 -29.35
CA ARG A 12 -9.27 0.01 -30.75
C ARG A 12 -8.23 0.68 -31.63
N PHE A 13 -7.95 0.12 -32.78
CA PHE A 13 -6.96 0.65 -33.72
C PHE A 13 -7.48 0.59 -35.15
N ARG A 14 -6.85 1.36 -36.02
CA ARG A 14 -7.09 1.37 -37.47
C ARG A 14 -5.92 0.69 -38.18
N ALA A 15 -6.21 -0.21 -39.09
CA ALA A 15 -5.27 -0.88 -40.00
C ALA A 15 -6.07 -1.49 -41.14
N THR A 16 -5.39 -1.86 -42.22
CA THR A 16 -6.01 -2.49 -43.39
C THR A 16 -6.19 -4.00 -43.21
N ARG A 17 -5.47 -4.61 -42.28
CA ARG A 17 -5.51 -6.05 -42.00
C ARG A 17 -5.34 -6.34 -40.51
N SER A 18 -5.66 -7.59 -40.13
CA SER A 18 -5.37 -8.07 -38.78
C SER A 18 -3.88 -7.93 -38.44
N THR A 19 -3.58 -7.39 -37.27
CA THR A 19 -2.24 -6.93 -36.89
C THR A 19 -1.90 -7.45 -35.50
N PRO A 20 -0.70 -8.03 -35.30
CA PRO A 20 -0.24 -8.42 -33.97
C PRO A 20 0.01 -7.17 -33.12
N ILE A 21 -0.59 -7.13 -31.94
CA ILE A 21 -0.54 -5.98 -31.03
C ILE A 21 0.36 -6.27 -29.83
N SER A 22 1.13 -5.27 -29.44
CA SER A 22 1.90 -5.24 -28.20
C SER A 22 1.31 -4.20 -27.24
N ILE A 23 1.09 -4.62 -25.99
CA ILE A 23 0.68 -3.73 -24.90
C ILE A 23 1.75 -3.81 -23.82
N ARG A 24 2.25 -2.66 -23.38
CA ARG A 24 3.22 -2.58 -22.28
C ARG A 24 2.69 -1.68 -21.18
N ILE A 25 2.85 -2.14 -19.95
CA ILE A 25 2.60 -1.34 -18.74
C ILE A 25 3.94 -0.97 -18.17
N LEU A 26 4.20 0.33 -18.03
CA LEU A 26 5.47 0.89 -17.59
C LEU A 26 5.28 1.67 -16.30
N LYS A 27 6.19 1.51 -15.34
CA LYS A 27 6.27 2.37 -14.14
C LYS A 27 6.65 3.79 -14.60
N THR A 28 5.85 4.80 -14.26
CA THR A 28 6.01 6.16 -14.81
C THR A 28 7.38 6.75 -14.49
N GLY A 29 7.85 6.73 -13.25
CA GLY A 29 9.10 7.36 -12.83
C GLY A 29 10.35 6.71 -13.43
N SER A 30 10.38 5.36 -13.54
CA SER A 30 11.57 4.63 -14.04
C SER A 30 11.50 4.25 -15.52
N GLY A 31 10.35 4.40 -16.20
CA GLY A 31 10.13 3.91 -17.56
C GLY A 31 10.18 2.39 -17.72
N ARG A 32 10.43 1.65 -16.63
CA ARG A 32 10.60 0.20 -16.66
C ARG A 32 9.29 -0.51 -17.02
N THR A 33 9.33 -1.41 -18.01
CA THR A 33 8.20 -2.28 -18.35
C THR A 33 7.97 -3.29 -17.22
N VAL A 34 6.78 -3.27 -16.62
CA VAL A 34 6.37 -4.16 -15.52
C VAL A 34 5.52 -5.32 -16.01
N LYS A 35 4.78 -5.14 -17.09
CA LYS A 35 3.97 -6.19 -17.73
C LYS A 35 3.92 -5.97 -19.24
N ARG A 36 3.90 -7.07 -19.99
CA ARG A 36 3.71 -7.09 -21.44
C ARG A 36 2.59 -8.07 -21.78
N TYR A 37 1.78 -7.68 -22.76
CA TYR A 37 0.79 -8.55 -23.39
C TYR A 37 1.04 -8.53 -24.90
N THR A 38 0.94 -9.70 -25.51
CA THR A 38 1.01 -9.90 -26.97
C THR A 38 -0.15 -10.80 -27.38
N PRO A 39 -1.38 -10.24 -27.44
CA PRO A 39 -2.58 -11.04 -27.68
C PRO A 39 -2.69 -11.62 -29.10
N GLY A 40 -1.61 -11.58 -29.88
CA GLY A 40 -1.59 -12.05 -31.26
C GLY A 40 -2.21 -11.04 -32.26
N SER A 41 -2.58 -11.53 -33.43
CA SER A 41 -3.21 -10.71 -34.48
C SER A 41 -4.64 -10.35 -34.08
N GLN A 42 -4.93 -9.06 -34.09
CA GLN A 42 -6.23 -8.49 -33.73
C GLN A 42 -6.88 -7.83 -34.93
N ARG A 43 -8.20 -7.91 -35.08
CA ARG A 43 -8.97 -7.28 -36.14
C ARG A 43 -9.06 -5.77 -35.93
N PRO A 44 -8.75 -4.93 -36.96
CA PRO A 44 -8.93 -3.48 -36.87
C PRO A 44 -10.40 -3.10 -36.74
N GLY A 45 -10.69 -1.89 -36.22
CA GLY A 45 -12.03 -1.34 -36.09
C GLY A 45 -12.87 -1.92 -34.96
N ARG A 46 -12.43 -3.00 -34.31
CA ARG A 46 -13.14 -3.62 -33.17
C ARG A 46 -12.49 -3.25 -31.84
N TRP A 47 -13.27 -3.30 -30.75
CA TRP A 47 -12.78 -3.17 -29.42
C TRP A 47 -12.14 -4.47 -28.93
N HIS A 48 -10.94 -4.35 -28.40
CA HIS A 48 -10.16 -5.43 -27.75
C HIS A 48 -9.84 -5.03 -26.32
N ALA A 49 -9.56 -6.00 -25.46
CA ALA A 49 -9.16 -5.72 -24.10
C ALA A 49 -8.22 -6.79 -23.54
N VAL A 50 -7.33 -6.35 -22.66
CA VAL A 50 -6.61 -7.21 -21.71
C VAL A 50 -6.95 -6.81 -20.29
N ARG A 51 -6.74 -7.72 -19.32
CA ARG A 51 -6.96 -7.44 -17.90
C ARG A 51 -5.63 -7.51 -17.16
N TRP A 52 -5.33 -6.49 -16.38
CA TRP A 52 -4.14 -6.44 -15.54
C TRP A 52 -4.56 -6.44 -14.06
N ALA A 53 -4.12 -7.49 -13.34
CA ALA A 53 -4.38 -7.65 -11.91
C ALA A 53 -3.27 -7.04 -11.03
N GLY A 54 -2.59 -5.98 -11.49
CA GLY A 54 -1.52 -5.33 -10.73
C GLY A 54 -0.25 -6.18 -10.55
N ARG A 55 -0.05 -7.25 -11.35
CA ARG A 55 1.09 -8.16 -11.18
C ARG A 55 2.19 -7.94 -12.22
N LEU A 56 3.44 -8.04 -11.76
CA LEU A 56 4.65 -8.03 -12.59
C LEU A 56 4.72 -9.29 -13.48
N LYS A 57 5.70 -9.35 -14.40
CA LYS A 57 6.01 -10.57 -15.17
C LYS A 57 6.31 -11.76 -14.24
N SER A 58 6.95 -11.52 -13.09
CA SER A 58 7.28 -12.54 -12.08
C SER A 58 6.08 -13.08 -11.29
N GLY A 59 4.85 -12.58 -11.52
CA GLY A 59 3.67 -12.91 -10.73
C GLY A 59 3.50 -12.06 -9.46
N ARG A 60 4.56 -11.45 -8.93
CA ARG A 60 4.50 -10.60 -7.74
C ARG A 60 3.65 -9.35 -7.99
N LEU A 61 3.02 -8.80 -6.95
CA LEU A 61 2.33 -7.51 -7.05
C LEU A 61 3.30 -6.39 -7.43
N ALA A 62 2.87 -5.52 -8.32
CA ALA A 62 3.56 -4.28 -8.63
C ALA A 62 3.41 -3.32 -7.44
N GLY A 63 4.40 -2.46 -7.20
CA GLY A 63 4.32 -1.46 -6.13
C GLY A 63 3.30 -0.36 -6.43
N SER A 64 2.79 0.30 -5.40
CA SER A 64 1.94 1.51 -5.55
C SER A 64 2.59 2.55 -6.45
N GLY A 65 1.78 3.35 -7.12
CA GLY A 65 2.20 4.48 -7.93
C GLY A 65 1.62 4.50 -9.33
N SER A 66 2.10 5.44 -10.15
CA SER A 66 1.59 5.69 -11.49
C SER A 66 2.24 4.81 -12.55
N TYR A 67 1.44 4.38 -13.50
CA TYR A 67 1.85 3.54 -14.63
C TYR A 67 1.33 4.12 -15.94
N LYS A 68 2.12 3.98 -17.00
CA LYS A 68 1.72 4.30 -18.38
C LYS A 68 1.35 3.00 -19.10
N VAL A 69 0.26 3.04 -19.83
CA VAL A 69 -0.14 1.96 -20.74
C VAL A 69 0.22 2.38 -22.15
N MET A 70 1.05 1.59 -22.81
CA MET A 70 1.50 1.80 -24.18
C MET A 70 0.94 0.69 -25.07
N VAL A 71 0.49 1.02 -26.28
CA VAL A 71 -0.08 0.09 -27.27
C VAL A 71 0.43 0.40 -28.67
N GLY A 72 0.59 -0.62 -29.46
CA GLY A 72 0.95 -0.49 -30.88
C GLY A 72 1.19 -1.85 -31.54
N PRO A 73 1.40 -1.89 -32.85
CA PRO A 73 1.81 -3.09 -33.57
C PRO A 73 3.11 -3.66 -33.00
N VAL A 74 3.27 -4.96 -33.06
CA VAL A 74 4.55 -5.61 -32.75
C VAL A 74 5.60 -5.15 -33.74
N GLY A 75 6.77 -4.75 -33.24
CA GLY A 75 7.87 -4.24 -34.08
C GLY A 75 7.78 -2.75 -34.45
N ALA A 76 6.69 -2.06 -34.08
CA ALA A 76 6.51 -0.63 -34.32
C ALA A 76 6.56 0.21 -33.02
N PRO A 77 6.74 1.55 -33.14
CA PRO A 77 6.66 2.44 -31.98
C PRO A 77 5.32 2.35 -31.28
N LEU A 78 5.36 2.25 -29.96
CA LEU A 78 4.16 2.20 -29.11
C LEU A 78 3.66 3.61 -28.83
N ARG A 79 2.35 3.80 -28.87
CA ARG A 79 1.69 5.04 -28.46
C ARG A 79 1.10 4.90 -27.07
N ARG A 80 1.05 6.00 -26.32
CA ARG A 80 0.41 6.03 -25.01
C ARG A 80 -1.10 5.89 -25.17
N LEU A 81 -1.66 4.86 -24.56
CA LEU A 81 -3.10 4.64 -24.48
C LEU A 81 -3.71 5.39 -23.28
N GLY A 82 -2.99 5.42 -22.14
CA GLY A 82 -3.47 6.07 -20.94
C GLY A 82 -2.52 5.91 -19.76
N HIS A 83 -2.99 6.39 -18.62
CA HIS A 83 -2.37 6.22 -17.31
C HIS A 83 -3.28 5.42 -16.41
N LEU A 84 -2.69 4.75 -15.43
CA LEU A 84 -3.39 4.16 -14.31
C LEU A 84 -2.57 4.38 -13.04
N ARG A 85 -3.24 4.51 -11.92
CA ARG A 85 -2.63 4.54 -10.61
C ARG A 85 -2.93 3.23 -9.90
N LEU A 86 -1.90 2.58 -9.38
CA LEU A 86 -2.02 1.34 -8.63
C LEU A 86 -1.81 1.65 -7.16
N HIS A 87 -2.78 1.33 -6.36
CA HIS A 87 -2.72 1.46 -4.92
C HIS A 87 -2.73 0.05 -4.32
N VAL A 88 -1.64 -0.34 -3.72
CA VAL A 88 -1.48 -1.63 -3.02
C VAL A 88 -1.35 -1.47 -1.52
N HIS A 89 -1.30 -0.22 -1.06
CA HIS A 89 -1.38 0.17 0.34
C HIS A 89 -2.56 1.11 0.53
N THR A 90 -3.18 1.08 1.70
CA THR A 90 -4.17 2.05 2.17
C THR A 90 -3.61 2.78 3.38
N PHE A 91 -4.12 3.96 3.70
CA PHE A 91 -3.75 4.70 4.90
C PHE A 91 -4.11 3.89 6.16
N PRO A 92 -3.30 3.92 7.23
CA PRO A 92 -3.52 3.07 8.41
C PRO A 92 -4.74 3.45 9.25
N VAL A 93 -5.27 4.67 9.09
CA VAL A 93 -6.46 5.18 9.80
C VAL A 93 -7.59 5.38 8.80
N ASP A 94 -8.72 4.70 9.03
CA ASP A 94 -9.93 4.81 8.18
C ASP A 94 -10.95 5.76 8.81
N ALA A 95 -10.54 7.01 9.01
CA ALA A 95 -11.34 8.10 9.58
C ALA A 95 -10.61 9.44 9.35
N PRO A 96 -11.27 10.59 9.55
CA PRO A 96 -10.58 11.88 9.61
C PRO A 96 -9.43 11.83 10.60
N HIS A 97 -8.26 12.27 10.17
CA HIS A 97 -7.01 12.19 10.91
C HIS A 97 -6.13 13.41 10.63
N GLY A 98 -5.09 13.56 11.40
CA GLY A 98 -4.08 14.59 11.25
C GLY A 98 -2.71 14.05 11.61
N VAL A 99 -1.69 14.84 11.39
CA VAL A 99 -0.33 14.56 11.78
C VAL A 99 0.02 15.43 12.97
N ARG A 100 0.63 14.85 13.97
CA ARG A 100 1.13 15.57 15.13
C ARG A 100 2.52 16.13 14.85
N GLY A 101 2.69 17.36 14.44
CA GLY A 101 3.90 18.16 14.35
C GLY A 101 5.27 17.44 14.32
N TYR A 102 6.29 18.09 13.92
CA TYR A 102 7.63 17.52 13.69
C TYR A 102 8.27 16.76 14.87
N ILE A 103 7.85 17.01 16.12
CA ILE A 103 8.34 16.33 17.33
C ILE A 103 7.99 14.82 17.33
N ARG A 104 7.15 14.40 16.40
CA ARG A 104 6.61 13.04 16.35
C ARG A 104 6.95 12.30 15.07
N GLU A 105 7.86 12.91 14.32
CA GLU A 105 8.53 12.25 13.20
C GLU A 105 9.62 11.31 13.68
N LEU A 106 10.09 10.45 12.80
CA LEU A 106 11.21 9.55 13.07
C LEU A 106 12.43 10.34 13.56
N ALA A 107 13.11 9.79 14.55
CA ALA A 107 14.30 10.34 15.19
C ALA A 107 14.08 11.63 16.01
N ALA A 108 12.85 12.11 16.19
CA ALA A 108 12.57 13.18 17.13
C ALA A 108 12.86 12.73 18.59
N PRO A 109 13.39 13.60 19.46
CA PRO A 109 13.57 13.28 20.87
C PRO A 109 12.21 13.12 21.54
N THR A 110 12.06 12.09 22.38
CA THR A 110 10.89 11.89 23.21
C THR A 110 11.08 12.51 24.58
N LEU A 111 9.99 12.75 25.32
CA LEU A 111 10.04 13.36 26.66
C LEU A 111 10.83 12.52 27.68
N ASP A 112 10.97 11.24 27.45
CA ASP A 112 11.72 10.28 28.28
C ASP A 112 13.18 10.06 27.79
N GLY A 113 13.67 10.91 26.88
CA GLY A 113 15.05 10.88 26.37
C GLY A 113 15.33 9.80 25.34
N ARG A 114 14.32 9.05 24.90
CA ARG A 114 14.44 8.08 23.78
C ARG A 114 14.30 8.77 22.44
N THR A 115 14.62 8.06 21.39
CA THR A 115 14.41 8.50 20.01
C THR A 115 13.08 7.94 19.50
N HIS A 116 12.27 8.77 18.87
CA HIS A 116 11.00 8.35 18.28
C HIS A 116 11.23 7.39 17.08
N GLU A 117 10.72 6.17 17.17
CA GLU A 117 10.92 5.12 16.15
C GLU A 117 9.80 5.01 15.11
N GLY A 118 8.87 5.96 15.07
CA GLY A 118 7.69 5.88 14.23
C GLY A 118 7.19 7.22 13.74
N PHE A 119 5.92 7.22 13.40
CA PHE A 119 5.17 8.37 12.94
C PHE A 119 3.83 8.41 13.66
N ASP A 120 3.53 9.53 14.31
CA ASP A 120 2.31 9.68 15.08
C ASP A 120 1.19 10.29 14.26
N ILE A 121 0.16 9.51 14.04
CA ILE A 121 -1.05 9.91 13.31
C ILE A 121 -2.16 10.15 14.32
N THR A 122 -2.65 11.40 14.41
CA THR A 122 -3.72 11.77 15.32
C THR A 122 -5.09 11.42 14.75
N GLY A 123 -6.03 11.13 15.62
CA GLY A 123 -7.42 10.89 15.27
C GLY A 123 -8.30 10.80 16.51
N ASN A 124 -9.61 10.79 16.32
CA ASN A 124 -10.53 10.59 17.44
C ASN A 124 -10.27 9.25 18.13
N CYS A 125 -10.34 9.23 19.46
CA CYS A 125 -10.28 7.98 20.22
C CYS A 125 -11.33 6.99 19.70
N GLY A 126 -10.89 5.80 19.30
CA GLY A 126 -11.78 4.78 18.73
C GLY A 126 -11.87 4.79 17.21
N SER A 127 -11.24 5.74 16.51
CA SER A 127 -11.12 5.72 15.04
C SER A 127 -10.56 4.39 14.57
N PRO A 128 -11.11 3.80 13.48
CA PRO A 128 -10.66 2.51 12.98
C PRO A 128 -9.22 2.52 12.50
N LEU A 129 -8.44 1.52 12.92
CA LEU A 129 -7.13 1.18 12.38
C LEU A 129 -7.27 0.02 11.43
N VAL A 130 -6.70 0.14 10.23
CA VAL A 130 -6.84 -0.86 9.17
C VAL A 130 -5.49 -1.35 8.66
N ALA A 131 -5.46 -2.58 8.17
CA ALA A 131 -4.28 -3.17 7.56
C ALA A 131 -3.88 -2.37 6.32
N VAL A 132 -2.73 -1.72 6.37
CA VAL A 132 -2.21 -0.93 5.22
C VAL A 132 -2.00 -1.76 3.96
N ARG A 133 -1.89 -3.08 4.11
CA ARG A 133 -1.67 -4.04 3.03
C ARG A 133 -2.23 -5.40 3.41
N SER A 134 -2.59 -6.21 2.41
CA SER A 134 -2.84 -7.64 2.63
C SER A 134 -1.57 -8.30 3.19
N GLY A 135 -1.75 -9.20 4.14
CA GLY A 135 -0.60 -9.82 4.80
C GLY A 135 -0.95 -10.85 5.86
N ARG A 136 -0.03 -11.08 6.77
CA ARG A 136 -0.20 -11.95 7.94
C ARG A 136 0.14 -11.19 9.21
N ILE A 137 -0.65 -11.34 10.23
CA ILE A 137 -0.37 -10.82 11.58
C ILE A 137 0.78 -11.64 12.17
N LEU A 138 1.88 -10.97 12.47
CA LEU A 138 3.04 -11.61 13.10
C LEU A 138 2.91 -11.68 14.60
N LYS A 139 2.36 -10.62 15.21
CA LYS A 139 2.26 -10.50 16.65
C LYS A 139 1.12 -9.57 17.02
N THR A 140 0.45 -9.90 18.12
CA THR A 140 -0.43 -9.01 18.88
C THR A 140 0.01 -9.07 20.34
N GLY A 141 -0.20 -8.01 21.11
CA GLY A 141 0.20 -8.01 22.51
C GLY A 141 -0.12 -6.71 23.22
N TYR A 142 0.30 -6.67 24.49
CA TYR A 142 0.23 -5.51 25.34
C TYR A 142 1.60 -5.26 25.99
N ASP A 143 2.05 -4.03 25.94
CA ASP A 143 3.28 -3.53 26.55
C ASP A 143 2.93 -2.28 27.36
N PRO A 144 2.85 -2.39 28.68
CA PRO A 144 2.39 -1.28 29.52
C PRO A 144 3.34 -0.08 29.53
N GLU A 145 4.63 -0.32 29.30
CA GLU A 145 5.68 0.70 29.45
C GLU A 145 5.88 1.51 28.18
N LEU A 146 5.57 0.93 27.00
CA LEU A 146 5.87 1.60 25.74
C LEU A 146 4.69 1.58 24.79
N TYR A 147 4.35 0.43 24.18
CA TYR A 147 3.47 0.36 23.02
C TYR A 147 1.98 0.25 23.33
N GLY A 148 1.64 -0.01 24.60
CA GLY A 148 0.27 -0.35 24.98
C GLY A 148 -0.22 -1.60 24.24
N ASN A 149 -1.49 -1.62 23.84
CA ASN A 149 -1.98 -2.62 22.91
C ASN A 149 -1.38 -2.39 21.52
N TYR A 150 -0.83 -3.45 20.91
CA TYR A 150 -0.20 -3.34 19.61
C TYR A 150 -0.48 -4.52 18.69
N VAL A 151 -0.29 -4.31 17.41
CA VAL A 151 -0.34 -5.34 16.37
C VAL A 151 0.78 -5.13 15.35
N VAL A 152 1.40 -6.22 14.90
CA VAL A 152 2.45 -6.23 13.88
C VAL A 152 1.97 -7.01 12.67
N LEU A 153 1.88 -6.34 11.54
CA LEU A 153 1.48 -6.90 10.25
C LEU A 153 2.71 -7.11 9.36
N LYS A 154 2.89 -8.30 8.80
CA LYS A 154 3.81 -8.57 7.70
C LYS A 154 3.09 -8.40 6.37
N GLY A 155 3.51 -7.42 5.57
CA GLY A 155 2.96 -7.20 4.24
C GLY A 155 3.25 -8.36 3.28
N ALA A 156 2.25 -8.76 2.51
CA ALA A 156 2.39 -9.82 1.51
C ALA A 156 3.28 -9.39 0.35
N GLU A 157 4.13 -10.30 -0.14
CA GLU A 157 5.01 -10.11 -1.29
C GLU A 157 5.98 -8.92 -1.18
N GLU A 158 6.27 -8.48 0.05
CA GLU A 158 7.24 -7.42 0.34
C GLU A 158 8.06 -7.74 1.61
N HIS A 159 9.15 -7.00 1.83
CA HIS A 159 10.02 -7.18 3.00
C HIS A 159 9.68 -6.23 4.14
N ARG A 160 8.45 -5.70 4.19
CA ARG A 160 8.02 -4.74 5.20
C ARG A 160 7.18 -5.39 6.28
N THR A 161 7.35 -4.88 7.50
CA THR A 161 6.46 -5.06 8.63
C THR A 161 5.94 -3.70 9.07
N TYR A 162 4.72 -3.69 9.57
CA TYR A 162 3.99 -2.52 10.00
C TYR A 162 3.52 -2.75 11.43
N LYS A 163 3.93 -1.88 12.35
CA LYS A 163 3.52 -1.94 13.75
C LYS A 163 2.55 -0.80 14.03
N TYR A 164 1.47 -1.15 14.66
CA TYR A 164 0.43 -0.24 15.13
C TYR A 164 0.44 -0.30 16.64
N SER A 165 0.64 0.82 17.31
CA SER A 165 0.72 0.90 18.79
C SER A 165 -0.34 1.83 19.37
N HIS A 166 -0.51 1.77 20.68
CA HIS A 166 -1.45 2.55 21.47
C HIS A 166 -2.92 2.28 21.15
N LEU A 167 -3.25 1.05 20.68
CA LEU A 167 -4.63 0.70 20.40
C LEU A 167 -5.49 0.84 21.67
N LYS A 168 -6.74 1.30 21.48
CA LYS A 168 -7.69 1.50 22.60
C LYS A 168 -8.01 0.20 23.35
N LYS A 169 -8.05 -0.93 22.64
CA LYS A 169 -8.34 -2.28 23.13
C LYS A 169 -7.37 -3.26 22.48
N PRO A 170 -7.26 -4.51 22.98
CA PRO A 170 -6.54 -5.56 22.27
C PRO A 170 -6.91 -5.61 20.79
N ALA A 171 -5.98 -6.02 19.94
CA ALA A 171 -6.19 -6.12 18.51
C ALA A 171 -7.42 -6.96 18.15
N ALA A 172 -8.17 -6.54 17.14
CA ALA A 172 -9.35 -7.25 16.62
C ALA A 172 -8.99 -8.40 15.66
N VAL A 173 -7.76 -8.90 15.73
CA VAL A 173 -7.20 -9.95 14.91
C VAL A 173 -6.19 -10.77 15.72
N ASP A 174 -5.99 -12.02 15.35
CA ASP A 174 -5.11 -12.95 16.05
C ASP A 174 -3.74 -13.08 15.36
N GLN A 175 -2.73 -13.43 16.13
CA GLN A 175 -1.41 -13.82 15.62
C GLN A 175 -1.56 -14.99 14.62
N GLY A 176 -0.85 -14.90 13.49
CA GLY A 176 -0.94 -15.88 12.42
C GLY A 176 -2.08 -15.64 11.43
N GLN A 177 -3.09 -14.83 11.76
CA GLN A 177 -4.23 -14.54 10.89
C GLN A 177 -3.79 -13.87 9.59
N ARG A 178 -4.38 -14.28 8.45
CA ARG A 178 -4.26 -13.58 7.18
C ARG A 178 -5.31 -12.48 7.08
N VAL A 179 -4.89 -11.30 6.67
CA VAL A 179 -5.75 -10.13 6.51
C VAL A 179 -5.61 -9.54 5.11
N SER A 180 -6.70 -8.98 4.58
CA SER A 180 -6.67 -8.15 3.37
C SER A 180 -6.37 -6.70 3.73
N ALA A 181 -5.82 -5.92 2.78
CA ALA A 181 -5.72 -4.47 2.92
C ALA A 181 -7.10 -3.87 3.27
N GLY A 182 -7.16 -2.88 4.15
CA GLY A 182 -8.40 -2.30 4.67
C GLY A 182 -9.11 -3.13 5.75
N ARG A 183 -8.63 -4.34 6.11
CA ARG A 183 -9.18 -5.11 7.24
C ARG A 183 -8.95 -4.36 8.54
N ARG A 184 -10.00 -4.15 9.33
CA ARG A 184 -9.89 -3.55 10.66
C ARG A 184 -8.98 -4.40 11.56
N LEU A 185 -7.98 -3.75 12.17
CA LEU A 185 -7.02 -4.35 13.11
C LEU A 185 -7.30 -3.96 14.56
N GLY A 186 -7.94 -2.80 14.77
CA GLY A 186 -8.22 -2.24 16.06
C GLY A 186 -8.78 -0.83 15.96
N SER A 187 -8.49 -0.01 16.94
CA SER A 187 -8.88 1.41 16.96
C SER A 187 -7.85 2.26 17.71
N ILE A 188 -7.74 3.52 17.32
CA ILE A 188 -6.89 4.53 17.96
C ILE A 188 -7.22 4.63 19.45
N GLY A 189 -6.19 4.66 20.29
CA GLY A 189 -6.27 4.84 21.71
C GLY A 189 -5.10 5.67 22.25
N GLN A 190 -4.77 5.39 23.51
CA GLN A 190 -3.68 6.04 24.26
C GLN A 190 -3.11 5.11 25.33
N THR A 191 -3.06 3.79 25.03
CA THR A 191 -2.50 2.79 25.96
C THR A 191 -0.98 2.79 25.94
N GLY A 192 -0.35 2.23 26.98
CA GLY A 192 1.10 2.27 27.18
C GLY A 192 1.57 3.68 27.56
N ASN A 193 2.75 4.10 27.07
CA ASN A 193 3.30 5.42 27.38
C ASN A 193 2.54 6.60 26.73
N ALA A 194 1.53 6.34 25.91
CA ALA A 194 0.63 7.34 25.37
C ALA A 194 -0.45 7.80 26.39
N GLY A 195 -0.50 7.19 27.57
CA GLY A 195 -1.42 7.58 28.63
C GLY A 195 -1.35 9.09 28.95
N GLY A 196 -2.51 9.76 29.04
CA GLY A 196 -2.58 11.22 29.27
C GLY A 196 -2.26 12.09 28.05
N THR A 197 -1.86 11.53 26.90
CA THR A 197 -1.69 12.29 25.67
C THR A 197 -2.96 12.24 24.81
N PRO A 198 -3.19 13.13 23.83
CA PRO A 198 -4.25 12.97 22.85
C PRO A 198 -4.14 11.64 22.10
N CYS A 199 -5.28 11.00 21.84
CA CYS A 199 -5.33 9.73 21.11
C CYS A 199 -4.61 9.81 19.76
N HIS A 200 -3.75 8.85 19.49
CA HIS A 200 -2.99 8.74 18.24
C HIS A 200 -2.62 7.29 17.94
N LEU A 201 -2.28 7.03 16.71
CA LEU A 201 -1.60 5.84 16.26
C LEU A 201 -0.10 6.14 16.19
N HIS A 202 0.72 5.45 16.97
CA HIS A 202 2.15 5.36 16.71
C HIS A 202 2.38 4.25 15.68
N PHE A 203 2.93 4.61 14.51
CA PHE A 203 3.07 3.73 13.37
C PHE A 203 4.52 3.57 12.93
N GLU A 204 5.04 2.32 12.99
CA GLU A 204 6.37 1.98 12.54
C GLU A 204 6.34 1.20 11.21
N ILE A 205 7.32 1.46 10.36
CA ILE A 205 7.60 0.65 9.16
C ILE A 205 9.02 0.12 9.25
N ARG A 206 9.19 -1.20 9.18
CA ARG A 206 10.52 -1.82 9.09
C ARG A 206 10.63 -2.61 7.78
N SER A 207 11.81 -2.56 7.16
CA SER A 207 12.13 -3.36 5.99
C SER A 207 13.39 -4.18 6.25
N ARG A 208 13.27 -5.50 6.18
CA ARG A 208 14.37 -6.44 6.53
C ARG A 208 14.97 -6.14 7.90
N GLY A 209 14.11 -5.84 8.89
CA GLY A 209 14.50 -5.48 10.26
C GLY A 209 14.93 -4.02 10.46
N ARG A 210 15.29 -3.29 9.41
CA ARG A 210 15.70 -1.87 9.50
C ARG A 210 14.49 -0.95 9.56
N LEU A 211 14.52 0.00 10.49
CA LEU A 211 13.52 1.05 10.60
C LEU A 211 13.56 1.95 9.36
N LEU A 212 12.41 2.30 8.84
CA LEU A 212 12.24 3.28 7.76
C LEU A 212 11.48 4.48 8.30
N ASP A 213 11.72 5.65 7.72
CA ASP A 213 10.86 6.81 7.96
C ASP A 213 9.46 6.55 7.39
N PRO A 214 8.42 6.47 8.24
CA PRO A 214 7.08 6.18 7.76
C PRO A 214 6.42 7.39 7.06
N HIS A 215 6.75 8.63 7.43
CA HIS A 215 6.07 9.84 6.98
C HIS A 215 5.96 9.92 5.45
N PRO A 216 7.04 10.00 4.67
CA PRO A 216 6.94 10.11 3.21
C PRO A 216 6.33 8.88 2.54
N ILE A 217 6.35 7.73 3.24
CA ILE A 217 5.76 6.50 2.75
C ILE A 217 4.23 6.55 2.90
N VAL A 218 3.74 6.96 4.07
CA VAL A 218 2.33 6.99 4.43
C VAL A 218 1.60 8.09 3.65
N ASP A 219 2.22 9.28 3.50
CA ASP A 219 1.69 10.36 2.66
C ASP A 219 1.40 9.90 1.22
N SER A 220 2.24 9.03 0.70
CA SER A 220 2.01 8.45 -0.64
C SER A 220 0.79 7.55 -0.73
N TRP A 221 0.16 7.21 0.38
CA TRP A 221 -1.04 6.35 0.48
C TRP A 221 -2.31 7.15 0.73
N GLU A 222 -2.21 8.44 1.11
CA GLU A 222 -3.35 9.36 1.14
C GLU A 222 -3.87 9.67 -0.26
N TRP A 223 -5.21 9.70 -0.44
CA TRP A 223 -5.91 9.96 -1.70
C TRP A 223 -7.42 10.13 -1.55
#